data_f355314411da128a6dd274985068baa6
#
_entry.id   f355314411da128a6dd274985068baa6
#
_cell.length_a   1.000
_cell.length_b   1.000
_cell.length_c   1.000
_cell.angle_alpha   90.00
_cell.angle_beta   90.00
_cell.angle_gamma   90.00
#
_symmetry.space_group_name_H-M   'P 1'
#
loop_
_entity.id
_entity.type
_entity.pdbx_description
1 polymer ?
#
loop_
_entity_poly.entity_id
_entity_poly.type
_entity_poly.pdbx_seq_one_letter_code
_entity_poly.pdbx_strand_id
1 'polypeptide(L)'
;WKNFSYEAFKYSDVFMRPTGMNATKTSDTMLIYFTSGTTGMPKMVHHDYSYPLGHIVTAKYWQCVEKGKLHMSVSDSGWAKFGWGKIYGQWICGATVFAYDMDKFIPAKLLSMMEKYKLTTFCAPPTMFRFMLLEDVAKYDLSSIKRYCIAGEPLNPEIFKKWKDITGKALTEGFGQSESSVMIANFKWIEPKPGSMGKPAPLYDIHLVNAEGNFCEDGEEGEITIQNMKSSHPAGLFLGYYKDTELTSQYIHNGVYNLKDVAWRDSDGYYWFVG
;
A
#
# COMPACT_ATOMS: atom_id res chain seq x y z
N TRP A 1 -23.57 23.05 -6.11
CA TRP A 1 -22.88 21.90 -6.69
C TRP A 1 -23.06 21.94 -8.20
N LYS A 2 -21.96 21.80 -8.99
CA LYS A 2 -22.04 21.67 -10.45
C LYS A 2 -21.98 20.19 -10.82
N ASN A 3 -22.81 19.77 -11.78
CA ASN A 3 -22.76 18.42 -12.30
C ASN A 3 -21.49 18.25 -13.15
N PHE A 4 -20.55 17.44 -12.72
CA PHE A 4 -19.26 17.25 -13.39
C PHE A 4 -19.42 16.81 -14.85
N SER A 5 -20.28 15.83 -15.12
CA SER A 5 -20.48 15.35 -16.49
C SER A 5 -20.99 16.43 -17.42
N TYR A 6 -21.96 17.23 -16.96
CA TYR A 6 -22.49 18.34 -17.75
C TYR A 6 -21.46 19.46 -17.98
N GLU A 7 -20.64 19.80 -16.97
CA GLU A 7 -19.60 20.80 -17.11
C GLU A 7 -18.45 20.31 -18.00
N ALA A 8 -18.07 19.02 -17.89
CA ALA A 8 -16.98 18.45 -18.69
C ALA A 8 -17.24 18.51 -20.20
N PHE A 9 -18.49 18.34 -20.64
CA PHE A 9 -18.84 18.43 -22.07
C PHE A 9 -18.74 19.83 -22.67
N LYS A 10 -18.55 20.87 -21.84
CA LYS A 10 -18.34 22.26 -22.31
C LYS A 10 -16.91 22.55 -22.71
N TYR A 11 -15.99 21.67 -22.38
CA TYR A 11 -14.56 21.84 -22.66
C TYR A 11 -14.14 21.06 -23.89
N SER A 12 -13.05 21.51 -24.54
CA SER A 12 -12.45 20.82 -25.66
C SER A 12 -11.95 19.43 -25.26
N ASP A 13 -12.12 18.45 -26.11
CA ASP A 13 -11.49 17.12 -26.02
C ASP A 13 -10.03 17.12 -26.46
N VAL A 14 -9.56 18.25 -27.02
CA VAL A 14 -8.17 18.45 -27.40
C VAL A 14 -7.40 19.05 -26.24
N PHE A 15 -6.55 18.26 -25.61
CA PHE A 15 -5.64 18.72 -24.57
C PHE A 15 -4.28 19.15 -25.14
N MET A 16 -3.97 20.42 -25.01
CA MET A 16 -2.67 20.98 -25.33
C MET A 16 -1.74 20.88 -24.13
N ARG A 17 -0.80 19.94 -24.18
CA ARG A 17 0.16 19.77 -23.08
C ARG A 17 1.02 21.02 -22.90
N PRO A 18 1.09 21.60 -21.70
CA PRO A 18 1.96 22.73 -21.42
C PRO A 18 3.42 22.40 -21.69
N THR A 19 4.16 23.37 -22.25
CA THR A 19 5.58 23.23 -22.60
C THR A 19 6.42 24.36 -21.97
N GLY A 20 7.73 24.23 -22.02
CA GLY A 20 8.66 25.23 -21.47
C GLY A 20 8.51 25.40 -19.96
N MET A 21 8.46 26.61 -19.48
CA MET A 21 8.35 26.92 -18.03
C MET A 21 7.03 26.48 -17.41
N ASN A 22 5.98 26.28 -18.20
CA ASN A 22 4.67 25.84 -17.75
C ASN A 22 4.51 24.31 -17.79
N ALA A 23 5.53 23.58 -18.24
CA ALA A 23 5.51 22.12 -18.23
C ALA A 23 5.57 21.59 -16.81
N THR A 24 4.72 20.60 -16.49
CA THR A 24 4.78 19.88 -15.23
C THR A 24 6.13 19.16 -15.07
N LYS A 25 6.79 19.38 -13.94
CA LYS A 25 8.05 18.73 -13.56
C LYS A 25 7.78 17.52 -12.67
N THR A 26 8.68 16.56 -12.66
CA THR A 26 8.58 15.39 -11.79
C THR A 26 8.50 15.80 -10.31
N SER A 27 9.20 16.85 -9.92
CA SER A 27 9.23 17.37 -8.55
C SER A 27 8.02 18.24 -8.15
N ASP A 28 7.09 18.51 -9.06
CA ASP A 28 5.88 19.25 -8.70
C ASP A 28 4.96 18.38 -7.85
N THR A 29 4.20 19.02 -6.95
CA THR A 29 3.20 18.29 -6.15
C THR A 29 2.12 17.71 -7.05
N MET A 30 2.01 16.38 -7.06
CA MET A 30 1.00 15.64 -7.82
C MET A 30 -0.29 15.47 -7.04
N LEU A 31 -0.18 15.11 -5.76
CA LEU A 31 -1.33 14.86 -4.89
C LEU A 31 -1.01 15.13 -3.43
N ILE A 32 -2.06 15.31 -2.64
CA ILE A 32 -2.01 15.47 -1.20
C ILE A 32 -3.01 14.51 -0.57
N TYR A 33 -2.53 13.67 0.37
CA TYR A 33 -3.38 12.87 1.24
C TYR A 33 -3.57 13.55 2.59
N PHE A 34 -4.76 13.44 3.14
CA PHE A 34 -5.06 13.88 4.50
C PHE A 34 -5.04 12.67 5.42
N THR A 35 -4.23 12.71 6.47
CA THR A 35 -4.16 11.64 7.47
C THR A 35 -4.51 12.19 8.86
N SER A 36 -4.95 11.30 9.77
CA SER A 36 -5.18 11.68 11.17
C SER A 36 -3.88 12.14 11.81
N GLY A 37 -3.86 13.37 12.31
CA GLY A 37 -2.76 13.90 13.11
C GLY A 37 -2.95 13.58 14.59
N THR A 38 -1.87 13.36 15.33
CA THR A 38 -1.88 13.22 16.79
C THR A 38 -2.34 14.48 17.51
N THR A 39 -2.26 15.64 16.87
CA THR A 39 -2.67 16.97 17.38
C THR A 39 -4.12 17.34 17.05
N GLY A 40 -4.91 16.45 16.45
CA GLY A 40 -6.30 16.68 16.06
C GLY A 40 -6.49 17.34 14.68
N MET A 41 -5.47 17.99 14.11
CA MET A 41 -5.53 18.51 12.73
C MET A 41 -4.96 17.48 11.75
N PRO A 42 -5.61 17.27 10.59
CA PRO A 42 -5.11 16.35 9.58
C PRO A 42 -3.74 16.79 9.04
N LYS A 43 -2.79 15.84 8.92
CA LYS A 43 -1.52 16.07 8.23
C LYS A 43 -1.76 16.04 6.72
N MET A 44 -1.10 16.93 5.99
CA MET A 44 -1.16 17.00 4.52
C MET A 44 0.08 16.34 3.92
N VAL A 45 0.01 15.05 3.66
CA VAL A 45 1.09 14.27 3.06
C VAL A 45 1.14 14.53 1.57
N HIS A 46 2.21 15.15 1.04
CA HIS A 46 2.26 15.46 -0.38
C HIS A 46 3.32 14.64 -1.13
N HIS A 47 2.93 14.20 -2.32
CA HIS A 47 3.74 13.40 -3.23
C HIS A 47 3.93 14.10 -4.56
N ASP A 48 5.06 13.85 -5.19
CA ASP A 48 5.39 14.31 -6.52
C ASP A 48 4.98 13.30 -7.62
N TYR A 49 5.30 13.61 -8.87
CA TYR A 49 5.00 12.76 -10.01
C TYR A 49 5.85 11.49 -10.11
N SER A 50 6.80 11.26 -9.20
CA SER A 50 7.49 9.97 -9.07
C SER A 50 6.70 8.94 -8.25
N TYR A 51 5.73 9.39 -7.46
CA TYR A 51 4.92 8.54 -6.58
C TYR A 51 4.30 7.31 -7.28
N PRO A 52 3.67 7.45 -8.47
CA PRO A 52 3.14 6.30 -9.19
C PRO A 52 4.19 5.24 -9.55
N LEU A 53 5.44 5.65 -9.78
CA LEU A 53 6.54 4.72 -10.12
C LEU A 53 6.92 3.84 -8.94
N GLY A 54 6.91 4.37 -7.71
CA GLY A 54 7.10 3.58 -6.48
C GLY A 54 6.08 2.46 -6.34
N HIS A 55 4.86 2.68 -6.84
CA HIS A 55 3.79 1.67 -6.79
C HIS A 55 3.94 0.52 -7.81
N ILE A 56 4.91 0.57 -8.71
CA ILE A 56 5.28 -0.59 -9.51
C ILE A 56 5.73 -1.73 -8.59
N VAL A 57 6.46 -1.43 -7.52
CA VAL A 57 6.87 -2.44 -6.53
C VAL A 57 5.66 -3.01 -5.81
N THR A 58 4.73 -2.15 -5.38
CA THR A 58 3.47 -2.55 -4.76
C THR A 58 2.68 -3.53 -5.65
N ALA A 59 2.44 -3.14 -6.90
CA ALA A 59 1.55 -3.86 -7.79
C ALA A 59 2.20 -5.13 -8.36
N LYS A 60 3.43 -5.02 -8.89
CA LYS A 60 4.09 -6.11 -9.62
C LYS A 60 4.70 -7.17 -8.70
N TYR A 61 5.20 -6.78 -7.54
CA TYR A 61 6.03 -7.67 -6.73
C TYR A 61 5.39 -8.09 -5.41
N TRP A 62 4.47 -7.29 -4.87
CA TRP A 62 3.68 -7.68 -3.71
C TRP A 62 2.29 -8.18 -4.10
N GLN A 63 1.49 -7.38 -4.82
CA GLN A 63 0.15 -7.80 -5.27
C GLN A 63 0.21 -8.79 -6.45
N CYS A 64 1.33 -8.88 -7.16
CA CYS A 64 1.55 -9.79 -8.29
C CYS A 64 0.52 -9.61 -9.41
N VAL A 65 0.14 -8.35 -9.71
CA VAL A 65 -0.77 -8.07 -10.82
C VAL A 65 -0.11 -8.39 -12.16
N GLU A 66 -0.90 -8.84 -13.11
CA GLU A 66 -0.47 -9.19 -14.45
C GLU A 66 -1.24 -8.38 -15.50
N LYS A 67 -0.59 -8.08 -16.63
CA LYS A 67 -1.21 -7.36 -17.76
C LYS A 67 -2.49 -8.07 -18.22
N GLY A 68 -3.57 -7.31 -18.34
CA GLY A 68 -4.88 -7.80 -18.79
C GLY A 68 -5.59 -8.73 -17.81
N LYS A 69 -5.02 -9.00 -16.62
CA LYS A 69 -5.66 -9.79 -15.57
C LYS A 69 -6.40 -8.91 -14.58
N LEU A 70 -7.37 -9.49 -13.89
CA LEU A 70 -8.32 -8.77 -13.07
C LEU A 70 -7.85 -8.70 -11.61
N HIS A 71 -7.56 -7.50 -11.15
CA HIS A 71 -7.18 -7.19 -9.76
C HIS A 71 -8.29 -6.46 -9.02
N MET A 72 -8.53 -6.85 -7.77
CA MET A 72 -9.40 -6.11 -6.86
C MET A 72 -8.67 -5.77 -5.58
N SER A 73 -8.69 -4.48 -5.22
CA SER A 73 -8.30 -4.02 -3.89
C SER A 73 -9.50 -3.37 -3.21
N VAL A 74 -9.78 -3.79 -1.98
CA VAL A 74 -10.85 -3.19 -1.18
C VAL A 74 -10.27 -2.06 -0.35
N SER A 75 -10.65 -0.84 -0.71
CA SER A 75 -10.30 0.38 0.01
C SER A 75 -11.27 1.48 -0.40
N ASP A 76 -11.68 2.29 0.55
CA ASP A 76 -12.42 3.53 0.30
C ASP A 76 -11.53 4.56 -0.39
N SER A 77 -12.13 5.41 -1.24
CA SER A 77 -11.42 6.43 -2.01
C SER A 77 -10.78 7.53 -1.15
N GLY A 78 -11.22 7.67 0.10
CA GLY A 78 -10.63 8.59 1.08
C GLY A 78 -9.29 8.14 1.65
N TRP A 79 -8.86 6.90 1.41
CA TRP A 79 -7.61 6.36 1.91
C TRP A 79 -6.52 6.31 0.84
N ALA A 80 -5.27 6.60 1.23
CA ALA A 80 -4.11 6.45 0.33
C ALA A 80 -4.03 5.04 -0.29
N LYS A 81 -4.43 4.00 0.45
CA LYS A 81 -4.53 2.62 -0.03
C LYS A 81 -5.41 2.45 -1.27
N PHE A 82 -6.37 3.34 -1.52
CA PHE A 82 -7.15 3.35 -2.76
C PHE A 82 -6.23 3.64 -3.96
N GLY A 83 -5.40 4.67 -3.86
CA GLY A 83 -4.46 5.05 -4.93
C GLY A 83 -3.44 3.95 -5.21
N TRP A 84 -2.74 3.46 -4.19
CA TRP A 84 -1.71 2.45 -4.40
C TRP A 84 -2.24 1.01 -4.53
N GLY A 85 -3.50 0.77 -4.19
CA GLY A 85 -4.15 -0.52 -4.41
C GLY A 85 -4.91 -0.67 -5.72
N LYS A 86 -5.32 0.44 -6.36
CA LYS A 86 -6.22 0.39 -7.53
C LYS A 86 -5.76 1.22 -8.73
N ILE A 87 -4.93 2.24 -8.54
CA ILE A 87 -4.72 3.23 -9.61
C ILE A 87 -3.32 3.11 -10.20
N TYR A 88 -2.31 3.45 -9.41
CA TYR A 88 -1.00 3.78 -9.96
C TYR A 88 -0.25 2.57 -10.51
N GLY A 89 0.25 1.72 -9.65
CA GLY A 89 1.06 0.58 -10.06
C GLY A 89 0.28 -0.43 -10.90
N GLN A 90 -1.01 -0.62 -10.64
CA GLN A 90 -1.87 -1.56 -11.36
C GLN A 90 -2.02 -1.14 -12.83
N TRP A 91 -2.28 0.14 -13.09
CA TRP A 91 -2.39 0.64 -14.47
C TRP A 91 -1.04 0.68 -15.19
N ILE A 92 0.04 1.07 -14.50
CA ILE A 92 1.39 1.02 -15.08
C ILE A 92 1.76 -0.42 -15.48
N CYS A 93 1.39 -1.41 -14.66
CA CYS A 93 1.58 -2.83 -14.96
C CYS A 93 0.58 -3.41 -15.98
N GLY A 94 -0.38 -2.59 -16.43
CA GLY A 94 -1.40 -3.00 -17.42
C GLY A 94 -2.47 -3.94 -16.88
N ALA A 95 -2.67 -3.99 -15.56
CA ALA A 95 -3.75 -4.77 -14.95
C ALA A 95 -5.11 -4.14 -15.21
N THR A 96 -6.14 -4.98 -15.30
CA THR A 96 -7.54 -4.54 -15.27
C THR A 96 -7.98 -4.45 -13.81
N VAL A 97 -8.48 -3.30 -13.40
CA VAL A 97 -8.94 -3.08 -12.03
C VAL A 97 -10.44 -3.33 -11.92
N PHE A 98 -10.82 -4.25 -11.04
CA PHE A 98 -12.21 -4.51 -10.71
C PHE A 98 -12.68 -3.51 -9.66
N ALA A 99 -13.61 -2.64 -10.05
CA ALA A 99 -14.27 -1.69 -9.17
C ALA A 99 -15.67 -2.18 -8.84
N TYR A 100 -16.01 -2.14 -7.56
CA TYR A 100 -17.33 -2.50 -7.07
C TYR A 100 -17.76 -1.54 -5.97
N ASP A 101 -18.92 -0.94 -6.17
CA ASP A 101 -19.56 -0.08 -5.18
C ASP A 101 -20.30 -0.93 -4.15
N MET A 102 -19.85 -0.86 -2.90
CA MET A 102 -20.41 -1.62 -1.78
C MET A 102 -21.07 -0.67 -0.78
N ASP A 103 -22.37 -0.55 -0.80
CA ASP A 103 -23.09 0.15 0.27
C ASP A 103 -22.90 -0.52 1.63
N LYS A 104 -22.83 -1.86 1.61
CA LYS A 104 -22.61 -2.69 2.79
C LYS A 104 -21.73 -3.89 2.43
N PHE A 105 -20.78 -4.20 3.29
CA PHE A 105 -19.97 -5.39 3.17
C PHE A 105 -20.79 -6.65 3.48
N ILE A 106 -20.92 -7.53 2.49
CA ILE A 106 -21.58 -8.85 2.60
C ILE A 106 -20.57 -9.89 2.11
N PRO A 107 -19.97 -10.70 3.04
CA PRO A 107 -18.90 -11.65 2.70
C PRO A 107 -19.28 -12.63 1.58
N ALA A 108 -20.45 -13.26 1.67
CA ALA A 108 -20.94 -14.21 0.67
C ALA A 108 -21.04 -13.56 -0.74
N LYS A 109 -21.49 -12.30 -0.82
CA LYS A 109 -21.58 -11.57 -2.09
C LYS A 109 -20.20 -11.30 -2.68
N LEU A 110 -19.23 -10.92 -1.85
CA LEU A 110 -17.87 -10.71 -2.30
C LEU A 110 -17.23 -11.99 -2.80
N LEU A 111 -17.35 -13.11 -2.07
CA LEU A 111 -16.86 -14.43 -2.48
C LEU A 111 -17.48 -14.86 -3.82
N SER A 112 -18.81 -14.70 -3.99
CA SER A 112 -19.49 -14.97 -5.24
C SER A 112 -18.99 -14.11 -6.40
N MET A 113 -18.63 -12.86 -6.15
CA MET A 113 -18.05 -11.98 -7.19
C MET A 113 -16.64 -12.39 -7.57
N MET A 114 -15.80 -12.78 -6.60
CA MET A 114 -14.47 -13.30 -6.87
C MET A 114 -14.53 -14.51 -7.81
N GLU A 115 -15.44 -15.44 -7.54
CA GLU A 115 -15.69 -16.62 -8.36
C GLU A 115 -16.23 -16.24 -9.74
N LYS A 116 -17.32 -15.47 -9.78
CA LYS A 116 -18.04 -15.09 -11.03
C LYS A 116 -17.13 -14.38 -12.03
N TYR A 117 -16.35 -13.41 -11.55
CA TYR A 117 -15.48 -12.58 -12.41
C TYR A 117 -14.08 -13.14 -12.55
N LYS A 118 -13.78 -14.28 -11.92
CA LYS A 118 -12.46 -14.94 -11.99
C LYS A 118 -11.34 -13.98 -11.67
N LEU A 119 -11.44 -13.29 -10.52
CA LEU A 119 -10.38 -12.41 -10.04
C LEU A 119 -9.05 -13.17 -9.97
N THR A 120 -7.96 -12.50 -10.32
CA THR A 120 -6.63 -13.12 -10.31
C THR A 120 -5.79 -12.72 -9.12
N THR A 121 -6.02 -11.52 -8.60
CA THR A 121 -5.36 -11.04 -7.38
C THR A 121 -6.35 -10.23 -6.55
N PHE A 122 -6.26 -10.38 -5.23
CA PHE A 122 -7.17 -9.73 -4.29
C PHE A 122 -6.41 -9.14 -3.11
N CYS A 123 -6.73 -7.89 -2.76
CA CYS A 123 -6.15 -7.19 -1.61
C CYS A 123 -7.26 -6.59 -0.74
N ALA A 124 -7.24 -6.90 0.56
CA ALA A 124 -8.21 -6.37 1.52
C ALA A 124 -7.60 -6.29 2.93
N PRO A 125 -8.22 -5.57 3.89
CA PRO A 125 -7.83 -5.63 5.29
C PRO A 125 -8.05 -7.03 5.89
N PRO A 126 -7.24 -7.46 6.87
CA PRO A 126 -7.42 -8.74 7.59
C PRO A 126 -8.83 -8.95 8.14
N THR A 127 -9.46 -7.88 8.63
CA THR A 127 -10.84 -7.91 9.14
C THR A 127 -11.83 -8.47 8.11
N MET A 128 -11.67 -8.17 6.81
CA MET A 128 -12.55 -8.72 5.77
C MET A 128 -12.35 -10.23 5.59
N PHE A 129 -11.12 -10.72 5.66
CA PHE A 129 -10.84 -12.15 5.61
C PHE A 129 -11.44 -12.88 6.81
N ARG A 130 -11.40 -12.26 8.01
CA ARG A 130 -12.04 -12.79 9.20
C ARG A 130 -13.55 -12.97 9.00
N PHE A 131 -14.22 -12.00 8.41
CA PHE A 131 -15.65 -12.11 8.11
C PHE A 131 -15.96 -13.11 6.99
N MET A 132 -15.12 -13.19 5.95
CA MET A 132 -15.28 -14.20 4.89
C MET A 132 -15.13 -15.62 5.44
N LEU A 133 -14.29 -15.84 6.46
CA LEU A 133 -14.12 -17.14 7.12
C LEU A 133 -15.34 -17.57 7.99
N LEU A 134 -16.32 -16.68 8.20
CA LEU A 134 -17.61 -17.06 8.80
C LEU A 134 -18.55 -17.70 7.77
N GLU A 135 -18.26 -17.57 6.48
CA GLU A 135 -18.95 -18.24 5.40
C GLU A 135 -18.26 -19.58 5.07
N ASP A 136 -18.95 -20.45 4.36
CA ASP A 136 -18.35 -21.66 3.82
C ASP A 136 -17.55 -21.34 2.55
N VAL A 137 -16.30 -20.86 2.75
CA VAL A 137 -15.40 -20.42 1.68
C VAL A 137 -15.14 -21.55 0.66
N ALA A 138 -15.14 -22.79 1.10
CA ALA A 138 -14.89 -23.94 0.24
C ALA A 138 -15.95 -24.17 -0.84
N LYS A 139 -17.13 -23.58 -0.70
CA LYS A 139 -18.21 -23.63 -1.71
C LYS A 139 -17.94 -22.78 -2.96
N TYR A 140 -16.97 -21.85 -2.88
CA TYR A 140 -16.66 -20.93 -3.98
C TYR A 140 -15.41 -21.37 -4.73
N ASP A 141 -15.45 -21.36 -6.05
CA ASP A 141 -14.25 -21.60 -6.87
C ASP A 141 -13.34 -20.36 -6.89
N LEU A 142 -12.42 -20.29 -5.95
CA LEU A 142 -11.42 -19.24 -5.86
C LEU A 142 -10.07 -19.62 -6.53
N SER A 143 -10.03 -20.67 -7.35
CA SER A 143 -8.82 -21.19 -7.99
C SER A 143 -8.14 -20.19 -8.90
N SER A 144 -8.91 -19.26 -9.50
CA SER A 144 -8.41 -18.18 -10.35
C SER A 144 -7.51 -17.19 -9.61
N ILE A 145 -7.68 -17.03 -8.29
CA ILE A 145 -6.91 -16.08 -7.50
C ILE A 145 -5.53 -16.67 -7.22
N LYS A 146 -4.50 -16.01 -7.73
CA LYS A 146 -3.10 -16.41 -7.57
C LYS A 146 -2.46 -15.82 -6.32
N ARG A 147 -2.95 -14.68 -5.86
CA ARG A 147 -2.37 -13.91 -4.76
C ARG A 147 -3.44 -13.22 -3.92
N TYR A 148 -3.37 -13.43 -2.61
CA TYR A 148 -4.11 -12.67 -1.60
C TYR A 148 -3.16 -11.75 -0.86
N CYS A 149 -3.48 -10.45 -0.81
CA CYS A 149 -2.70 -9.45 -0.11
C CYS A 149 -3.51 -8.83 1.03
N ILE A 150 -2.83 -8.52 2.11
CA ILE A 150 -3.44 -7.82 3.24
C ILE A 150 -2.58 -6.62 3.64
N ALA A 151 -3.24 -5.55 4.05
CA ALA A 151 -2.58 -4.37 4.59
C ALA A 151 -3.55 -3.50 5.40
N GLY A 152 -3.00 -2.66 6.26
CA GLY A 152 -3.73 -1.67 7.06
C GLY A 152 -4.01 -2.09 8.49
N GLU A 153 -3.87 -3.38 8.82
CA GLU A 153 -4.02 -3.94 10.17
C GLU A 153 -3.07 -5.12 10.32
N PRO A 154 -2.58 -5.43 11.53
CA PRO A 154 -1.81 -6.64 11.77
C PRO A 154 -2.62 -7.91 11.48
N LEU A 155 -1.97 -8.92 10.91
CA LEU A 155 -2.61 -10.20 10.61
C LEU A 155 -2.58 -11.14 11.81
N ASN A 156 -3.75 -11.61 12.23
CA ASN A 156 -3.83 -12.72 13.17
C ASN A 156 -3.37 -14.04 12.50
N PRO A 157 -2.38 -14.77 13.07
CA PRO A 157 -1.88 -16.02 12.52
C PRO A 157 -2.94 -17.10 12.30
N GLU A 158 -4.01 -17.14 13.10
CA GLU A 158 -5.12 -18.08 12.90
C GLU A 158 -5.89 -17.83 11.60
N ILE A 159 -6.10 -16.53 11.23
CA ILE A 159 -6.75 -16.16 9.97
C ILE A 159 -5.88 -16.62 8.80
N PHE A 160 -4.56 -16.40 8.88
CA PHE A 160 -3.61 -16.87 7.89
C PHE A 160 -3.72 -18.38 7.70
N LYS A 161 -3.65 -19.16 8.79
CA LYS A 161 -3.71 -20.62 8.76
C LYS A 161 -5.02 -21.12 8.15
N LYS A 162 -6.15 -20.67 8.68
CA LYS A 162 -7.49 -21.08 8.19
C LYS A 162 -7.67 -20.77 6.71
N TRP A 163 -7.25 -19.58 6.28
CA TRP A 163 -7.37 -19.19 4.87
C TRP A 163 -6.49 -20.05 3.96
N LYS A 164 -5.25 -20.33 4.38
CA LYS A 164 -4.32 -21.19 3.65
C LYS A 164 -4.82 -22.64 3.60
N ASP A 165 -5.38 -23.16 4.68
CA ASP A 165 -5.93 -24.52 4.75
C ASP A 165 -7.09 -24.71 3.77
N ILE A 166 -7.98 -23.70 3.64
CA ILE A 166 -9.15 -23.78 2.75
C ILE A 166 -8.77 -23.54 1.28
N THR A 167 -7.94 -22.52 1.00
CA THR A 167 -7.69 -22.05 -0.38
C THR A 167 -6.40 -22.59 -0.97
N GLY A 168 -5.54 -23.20 -0.17
CA GLY A 168 -4.19 -23.62 -0.55
C GLY A 168 -3.21 -22.47 -0.73
N LYS A 169 -3.59 -21.22 -0.42
CA LYS A 169 -2.79 -20.01 -0.67
C LYS A 169 -2.64 -19.15 0.57
N ALA A 170 -1.42 -18.67 0.81
CA ALA A 170 -1.10 -17.80 1.93
C ALA A 170 -1.68 -16.39 1.74
N LEU A 171 -2.01 -15.73 2.84
CA LEU A 171 -2.19 -14.29 2.91
C LEU A 171 -0.80 -13.63 2.95
N THR A 172 -0.59 -12.56 2.19
CA THR A 172 0.70 -11.90 2.07
C THR A 172 0.59 -10.48 2.57
N GLU A 173 1.22 -10.24 3.69
CA GLU A 173 1.19 -8.95 4.37
C GLU A 173 2.02 -7.90 3.63
N GLY A 174 1.57 -6.64 3.70
CA GLY A 174 2.31 -5.49 3.22
C GLY A 174 2.08 -4.31 4.14
N PHE A 175 3.18 -3.69 4.56
CA PHE A 175 3.23 -2.53 5.42
C PHE A 175 3.67 -1.30 4.64
N GLY A 176 3.05 -0.18 4.95
CA GLY A 176 3.36 1.14 4.41
C GLY A 176 2.44 2.18 5.02
N GLN A 177 2.74 3.44 4.78
CA GLN A 177 2.01 4.59 5.29
C GLN A 177 1.45 5.43 4.14
N SER A 178 0.66 6.47 4.44
CA SER A 178 0.27 7.48 3.44
C SER A 178 1.47 8.21 2.86
N GLU A 179 2.54 8.28 3.62
CA GLU A 179 3.83 8.88 3.30
C GLU A 179 4.66 8.10 2.28
N SER A 180 4.26 6.85 1.95
CA SER A 180 5.07 5.97 1.11
C SER A 180 4.26 5.06 0.19
N SER A 181 4.94 4.34 -0.71
CA SER A 181 4.43 3.09 -1.28
C SER A 181 4.64 1.93 -0.27
N VAL A 182 4.43 0.67 -0.69
CA VAL A 182 4.72 -0.47 0.18
C VAL A 182 6.20 -0.49 0.58
N MET A 183 6.49 -0.50 1.87
CA MET A 183 7.84 -0.43 2.43
C MET A 183 8.38 -1.79 2.85
N ILE A 184 7.57 -2.58 3.52
CA ILE A 184 7.91 -3.92 3.98
C ILE A 184 6.78 -4.84 3.56
N ALA A 185 7.09 -5.98 2.93
CA ALA A 185 6.05 -6.89 2.49
C ALA A 185 6.54 -8.32 2.28
N ASN A 186 5.58 -9.23 2.24
CA ASN A 186 5.80 -10.58 1.74
C ASN A 186 5.79 -10.55 0.21
N PHE A 187 6.92 -10.19 -0.41
CA PHE A 187 7.08 -10.14 -1.86
C PHE A 187 7.04 -11.52 -2.50
N LYS A 188 6.86 -11.59 -3.83
CA LYS A 188 6.72 -12.87 -4.56
C LYS A 188 7.91 -13.82 -4.47
N TRP A 189 9.06 -13.37 -4.01
CA TRP A 189 10.30 -14.13 -3.87
C TRP A 189 10.61 -14.57 -2.44
N ILE A 190 9.71 -14.32 -1.48
CA ILE A 190 9.85 -14.77 -0.10
C ILE A 190 8.64 -15.60 0.33
N GLU A 191 8.88 -16.60 1.18
CA GLU A 191 7.80 -17.38 1.80
C GLU A 191 7.20 -16.58 2.95
N PRO A 192 5.88 -16.36 3.00
CA PRO A 192 5.25 -15.61 4.09
C PRO A 192 5.38 -16.33 5.43
N LYS A 193 5.83 -15.60 6.46
CA LYS A 193 5.74 -16.04 7.87
C LYS A 193 4.47 -15.44 8.48
N PRO A 194 3.57 -16.24 9.10
CA PRO A 194 2.33 -15.76 9.70
C PRO A 194 2.55 -14.67 10.76
N GLY A 195 1.98 -13.49 10.60
CA GLY A 195 2.12 -12.34 11.50
C GLY A 195 3.33 -11.46 11.25
N SER A 196 4.20 -11.82 10.29
CA SER A 196 5.31 -10.97 9.88
C SER A 196 4.90 -10.05 8.73
N MET A 197 5.31 -8.78 8.81
CA MET A 197 5.17 -7.83 7.69
C MET A 197 5.93 -8.28 6.43
N GLY A 198 6.92 -9.17 6.56
CA GLY A 198 7.82 -9.59 5.49
C GLY A 198 9.20 -8.94 5.54
N LYS A 199 9.75 -8.59 4.37
CA LYS A 199 11.09 -8.00 4.24
C LYS A 199 11.03 -6.64 3.55
N PRO A 200 12.07 -5.79 3.72
CA PRO A 200 12.14 -4.47 3.10
C PRO A 200 11.97 -4.51 1.58
N ALA A 201 11.26 -3.51 1.06
CA ALA A 201 11.17 -3.27 -0.37
C ALA A 201 12.52 -2.78 -0.92
N PRO A 202 12.93 -3.22 -2.11
CA PRO A 202 14.21 -2.81 -2.69
C PRO A 202 14.30 -1.33 -3.05
N LEU A 203 13.20 -0.58 -2.91
CA LEU A 203 13.16 0.88 -3.10
C LEU A 203 13.73 1.66 -1.92
N TYR A 204 13.75 1.09 -0.73
CA TYR A 204 14.02 1.79 0.51
C TYR A 204 15.16 1.15 1.28
N ASP A 205 16.07 1.97 1.77
CA ASP A 205 17.14 1.57 2.69
C ASP A 205 16.60 1.58 4.13
N ILE A 206 15.93 0.48 4.52
CA ILE A 206 15.19 0.36 5.78
C ILE A 206 16.06 -0.25 6.86
N HIS A 207 16.16 0.46 7.99
CA HIS A 207 16.82 0.00 9.21
C HIS A 207 15.90 0.22 10.43
N LEU A 208 16.13 -0.57 11.46
CA LEU A 208 15.59 -0.33 12.80
C LEU A 208 16.61 0.43 13.62
N VAL A 209 16.15 1.44 14.35
CA VAL A 209 17.02 2.30 15.17
C VAL A 209 16.47 2.32 16.59
N ASN A 210 17.34 1.99 17.57
CA ASN A 210 16.98 1.98 18.97
C ASN A 210 16.97 3.39 19.61
N ALA A 211 16.63 3.47 20.88
CA ALA A 211 16.53 4.75 21.59
C ALA A 211 17.84 5.53 21.70
N GLU A 212 18.97 4.83 21.61
CA GLU A 212 20.32 5.40 21.62
C GLU A 212 20.76 5.92 20.24
N GLY A 213 19.94 5.68 19.20
CA GLY A 213 20.24 6.09 17.83
C GLY A 213 21.14 5.12 17.05
N ASN A 214 21.35 3.91 17.56
CA ASN A 214 22.12 2.86 16.90
C ASN A 214 21.22 1.93 16.08
N PHE A 215 21.78 1.29 15.05
CA PHE A 215 21.06 0.23 14.35
C PHE A 215 20.85 -0.99 15.26
N CYS A 216 19.62 -1.49 15.24
CA CYS A 216 19.24 -2.65 16.04
C CYS A 216 19.85 -3.96 15.51
N GLU A 217 20.24 -4.82 16.43
CA GLU A 217 20.55 -6.21 16.15
C GLU A 217 19.29 -7.04 15.92
N ASP A 218 19.44 -8.31 15.47
CA ASP A 218 18.29 -9.21 15.31
C ASP A 218 17.65 -9.51 16.67
N GLY A 219 16.33 -9.40 16.75
CA GLY A 219 15.54 -9.57 17.97
C GLY A 219 15.39 -8.28 18.80
N GLU A 220 16.10 -7.21 18.49
CA GLU A 220 16.00 -5.93 19.17
C GLU A 220 14.86 -5.09 18.55
N GLU A 221 14.06 -4.44 19.39
CA GLU A 221 13.00 -3.51 18.97
C GLU A 221 13.58 -2.14 18.67
N GLY A 222 13.11 -1.52 17.58
CA GLY A 222 13.49 -0.16 17.21
C GLY A 222 12.50 0.50 16.28
N GLU A 223 12.63 1.82 16.14
CA GLU A 223 11.85 2.60 15.19
C GLU A 223 12.27 2.27 13.76
N ILE A 224 11.29 2.09 12.88
CA ILE A 224 11.53 1.86 11.44
C ILE A 224 12.00 3.18 10.82
N THR A 225 13.14 3.14 10.16
CA THR A 225 13.70 4.31 9.48
C THR A 225 14.05 4.00 8.03
N ILE A 226 13.98 5.03 7.17
CA ILE A 226 14.53 5.01 5.80
C ILE A 226 15.77 5.89 5.81
N GLN A 227 16.91 5.30 5.45
CA GLN A 227 18.23 5.94 5.44
C GLN A 227 18.58 6.54 4.07
N ASN A 228 19.68 7.27 4.02
CA ASN A 228 20.34 7.72 2.78
C ASN A 228 19.54 8.63 1.84
N MET A 229 18.48 9.29 2.32
CA MET A 229 17.62 10.16 1.51
C MET A 229 18.33 11.40 0.94
N LYS A 230 19.50 11.80 1.49
CA LYS A 230 20.31 12.91 0.95
C LYS A 230 20.91 12.56 -0.40
N SER A 231 21.26 11.30 -0.62
CA SER A 231 21.89 10.85 -1.87
C SER A 231 20.86 10.56 -2.98
N SER A 232 19.69 10.10 -2.58
CA SER A 232 18.61 9.78 -3.52
C SER A 232 17.28 9.78 -2.77
N HIS A 233 16.32 10.61 -3.23
CA HIS A 233 14.95 10.54 -2.73
C HIS A 233 14.23 9.37 -3.39
N PRO A 234 13.77 8.33 -2.64
CA PRO A 234 13.15 7.16 -3.23
C PRO A 234 11.83 7.50 -3.91
N ALA A 235 11.59 6.95 -5.11
CA ALA A 235 10.29 7.07 -5.76
C ALA A 235 9.19 6.44 -4.87
N GLY A 236 8.07 7.13 -4.72
CA GLY A 236 6.96 6.67 -3.88
C GLY A 236 7.06 7.10 -2.42
N LEU A 237 8.11 7.78 -2.02
CA LEU A 237 8.19 8.45 -0.72
C LEU A 237 7.67 9.89 -0.84
N PHE A 238 7.03 10.40 0.21
CA PHE A 238 6.48 11.75 0.24
C PHE A 238 7.58 12.82 0.28
N LEU A 239 7.25 14.03 -0.18
CA LEU A 239 8.20 15.17 -0.12
C LEU A 239 8.22 15.85 1.26
N GLY A 240 7.32 15.47 2.14
CA GLY A 240 7.10 16.06 3.45
C GLY A 240 5.61 16.40 3.66
N TYR A 241 5.32 17.12 4.73
CA TYR A 241 3.98 17.64 5.00
C TYR A 241 3.78 19.00 4.34
N TYR A 242 2.75 19.11 3.50
CA TYR A 242 2.53 20.27 2.66
C TYR A 242 2.35 21.56 3.47
N LYS A 243 3.21 22.56 3.20
CA LYS A 243 3.26 23.84 3.93
C LYS A 243 3.52 23.72 5.44
N ASP A 244 4.09 22.60 5.89
CA ASP A 244 4.42 22.36 7.29
C ASP A 244 5.86 21.79 7.38
N THR A 245 6.83 22.70 7.29
CA THR A 245 8.26 22.37 7.36
C THR A 245 8.69 21.97 8.77
N GLU A 246 8.02 22.51 9.79
CA GLU A 246 8.30 22.18 11.18
C GLU A 246 7.93 20.72 11.47
N LEU A 247 6.70 20.33 11.13
CA LEU A 247 6.27 18.94 11.24
C LEU A 247 7.14 18.02 10.39
N THR A 248 7.47 18.42 9.16
CA THR A 248 8.34 17.63 8.28
C THR A 248 9.69 17.36 8.92
N SER A 249 10.29 18.34 9.60
CA SER A 249 11.60 18.20 10.26
C SER A 249 11.59 17.24 11.46
N GLN A 250 10.41 16.98 12.06
CA GLN A 250 10.25 15.99 13.14
C GLN A 250 10.31 14.55 12.64
N TYR A 251 9.97 14.33 11.35
CA TYR A 251 9.97 13.02 10.71
C TYR A 251 11.18 12.82 9.80
N ILE A 252 11.59 13.86 9.08
CA ILE A 252 12.75 13.81 8.17
C ILE A 252 13.85 14.67 8.73
N HIS A 253 14.90 14.03 9.24
CA HIS A 253 16.05 14.70 9.84
C HIS A 253 17.37 14.13 9.31
N ASN A 254 18.28 15.00 8.89
CA ASN A 254 19.62 14.62 8.39
C ASN A 254 19.63 13.61 7.22
N GLY A 255 18.54 13.53 6.44
CA GLY A 255 18.39 12.57 5.34
C GLY A 255 17.95 11.19 5.78
N VAL A 256 17.34 11.11 6.95
CA VAL A 256 16.66 9.93 7.49
C VAL A 256 15.19 10.26 7.68
N TYR A 257 14.32 9.42 7.18
CA TYR A 257 12.89 9.46 7.50
C TYR A 257 12.61 8.45 8.61
N ASN A 258 12.10 8.92 9.74
CA ASN A 258 11.66 8.10 10.85
C ASN A 258 10.14 7.94 10.79
N LEU A 259 9.65 6.70 10.67
CA LEU A 259 8.23 6.39 10.53
C LEU A 259 7.44 6.57 11.83
N LYS A 260 8.13 6.52 12.98
CA LYS A 260 7.55 6.45 14.32
C LYS A 260 6.81 5.14 14.64
N ASP A 261 6.83 4.19 13.74
CA ASP A 261 6.38 2.81 13.98
C ASP A 261 7.55 1.97 14.50
N VAL A 262 7.27 1.08 15.45
CA VAL A 262 8.25 0.19 16.09
C VAL A 262 8.12 -1.22 15.55
N ALA A 263 9.25 -1.85 15.28
CA ALA A 263 9.33 -3.24 14.83
C ALA A 263 10.60 -3.90 15.40
N TRP A 264 10.67 -5.21 15.26
CA TRP A 264 11.91 -5.97 15.43
C TRP A 264 12.15 -6.86 14.20
N ARG A 265 13.38 -7.30 13.99
CA ARG A 265 13.78 -8.16 12.87
C ARG A 265 14.25 -9.50 13.39
N ASP A 266 13.78 -10.61 12.78
CA ASP A 266 14.28 -11.93 13.09
C ASP A 266 15.59 -12.27 12.32
N SER A 267 16.28 -13.35 12.72
CA SER A 267 17.53 -13.80 12.10
C SER A 267 17.40 -14.20 10.62
N ASP A 268 16.18 -14.44 10.13
CA ASP A 268 15.91 -14.66 8.70
C ASP A 268 15.63 -13.36 7.94
N GLY A 269 15.67 -12.21 8.64
CA GLY A 269 15.47 -10.86 8.09
C GLY A 269 14.01 -10.48 7.86
N TYR A 270 13.05 -11.13 8.53
CA TYR A 270 11.66 -10.71 8.54
C TYR A 270 11.40 -9.68 9.63
N TYR A 271 10.56 -8.73 9.31
CA TYR A 271 10.17 -7.64 10.22
C TYR A 271 8.82 -7.95 10.86
N TRP A 272 8.71 -7.64 12.15
CA TRP A 272 7.56 -7.90 12.99
C TRP A 272 7.09 -6.61 13.63
N PHE A 273 5.85 -6.23 13.40
CA PHE A 273 5.27 -4.99 13.92
C PHE A 273 5.03 -5.08 15.42
N VAL A 274 5.36 -4.01 16.16
CA VAL A 274 5.15 -3.88 17.61
C VAL A 274 4.10 -2.80 17.90
N GLY A 275 4.22 -1.61 17.30
CA GLY A 275 3.32 -0.50 17.58
C GLY A 275 3.62 0.79 16.81
#